data_344451c4e45debfa0ba13c814649a46d
#
_entry.id   344451c4e45debfa0ba13c814649a46d
#
_cell.length_a   1.000
_cell.length_b   1.000
_cell.length_c   1.000
_cell.angle_alpha   90.00
_cell.angle_beta   90.00
_cell.angle_gamma   90.00
#
_symmetry.space_group_name_H-M   'P 1'
#
loop_
_entity.id
_entity.type
_entity.pdbx_description
1 polymer ?
#
loop_
_entity_poly.entity_id
_entity_poly.type
_entity_poly.pdbx_seq_one_letter_code
_entity_poly.pdbx_strand_id
1 'polypeptide(L)'
;MTMLIKELFIFIVFILLTTTSLQAQNEKMTLESGRTYYIYACPDASKVVVHAAEELSKYITQIFNVPCVQQSASLGRPEMLVLTKEKNDTKYVLPATTILGEDGYYLNIQKDAIVIGGQNGRGVLYGVYSFLEKYVGCRWYSSEVFFIPLLNKKQLPFVEESYTPIVKWREVYYYDLCDPVIAAQLKLNGNTLRKGLTAPNRWAIKGGHHAGWGLWCHSLYNVVSPSLYETHPEYFSEIEGKRIQPCSEGTQLCLTNPELPYHAINSLNRLIQKPQVEVPVWADSLAHYWSVSQMDGRGNCTCQQCQTSDLYDGSPSGTMLKFVNQIAEHFPHKKIATLAYTYTRKAPLHTKPASNVVIQMCAIETARQGINFPIATSNIHAAFRKDLVDWGKISNEILVWDYVVQFQNLVSPFPNFSTMQDNINFYTAHNVSAIFCQGNREKGGEFAELRGYLLAKLLWNPQCDMKQEMDDFLTGYYGKAGIYIKQYIADMEQALKKSKAILSMDGDPETHREGYLSKECIERYKHWFDLAENAVANQPDVLKRVRKERMAIMYAQIRLEYGTSEERKQLLAQLIQLAEENDIWMFSEVENRKDQSGNREMFYQKYMNTLNNVLIK
;
A
#
# COMPACT_ATOMS: atom_id res chain seq x y z
N MET A 1 -19.82 -19.61 -61.77
CA MET A 1 -19.07 -18.35 -61.92
C MET A 1 -19.34 -17.35 -60.81
N THR A 2 -20.55 -17.18 -60.30
CA THR A 2 -20.94 -16.24 -59.25
C THR A 2 -20.45 -16.62 -57.84
N MET A 3 -20.28 -17.90 -57.55
CA MET A 3 -19.79 -18.37 -56.22
C MET A 3 -18.26 -18.18 -56.05
N LEU A 4 -17.50 -18.45 -57.12
CA LEU A 4 -16.03 -18.25 -57.10
C LEU A 4 -15.63 -16.77 -56.93
N ILE A 5 -16.42 -15.84 -57.49
CA ILE A 5 -16.17 -14.40 -57.38
C ILE A 5 -16.43 -13.90 -55.96
N LYS A 6 -17.43 -14.45 -55.26
CA LYS A 6 -17.70 -14.12 -53.86
C LYS A 6 -16.60 -14.62 -52.91
N GLU A 7 -16.12 -15.84 -53.11
CA GLU A 7 -15.02 -16.37 -52.29
C GLU A 7 -13.70 -15.62 -52.53
N LEU A 8 -13.43 -15.27 -53.81
CA LEU A 8 -12.25 -14.46 -54.14
C LEU A 8 -12.31 -13.05 -53.52
N PHE A 9 -13.51 -12.43 -53.47
CA PHE A 9 -13.71 -11.11 -52.87
C PHE A 9 -13.56 -11.16 -51.34
N ILE A 10 -14.06 -12.20 -50.68
CA ILE A 10 -13.88 -12.42 -49.22
C ILE A 10 -12.41 -12.67 -48.92
N PHE A 11 -11.70 -13.44 -49.76
CA PHE A 11 -10.26 -13.70 -49.55
C PHE A 11 -9.40 -12.45 -49.76
N ILE A 12 -9.74 -11.62 -50.76
CA ILE A 12 -9.05 -10.32 -50.99
C ILE A 12 -9.33 -9.34 -49.86
N VAL A 13 -10.56 -9.26 -49.32
CA VAL A 13 -10.91 -8.42 -48.18
C VAL A 13 -10.19 -8.91 -46.91
N PHE A 14 -10.06 -10.23 -46.73
CA PHE A 14 -9.34 -10.80 -45.59
C PHE A 14 -7.82 -10.54 -45.69
N ILE A 15 -7.24 -10.64 -46.90
CA ILE A 15 -5.83 -10.30 -47.15
C ILE A 15 -5.59 -8.79 -46.96
N LEU A 16 -6.50 -7.93 -47.41
CA LEU A 16 -6.40 -6.48 -47.21
C LEU A 16 -6.57 -6.11 -45.73
N LEU A 17 -7.46 -6.75 -44.98
CA LEU A 17 -7.60 -6.54 -43.54
C LEU A 17 -6.41 -7.07 -42.76
N THR A 18 -5.82 -8.21 -43.16
CA THR A 18 -4.60 -8.72 -42.51
C THR A 18 -3.37 -7.92 -42.87
N THR A 19 -3.23 -7.39 -44.09
CA THR A 19 -2.12 -6.53 -44.48
C THR A 19 -2.20 -5.14 -43.84
N THR A 20 -3.39 -4.57 -43.67
CA THR A 20 -3.57 -3.31 -42.95
C THR A 20 -3.31 -3.48 -41.44
N SER A 21 -3.68 -4.61 -40.83
CA SER A 21 -3.35 -4.89 -39.45
C SER A 21 -1.87 -5.18 -39.24
N LEU A 22 -1.18 -5.82 -40.19
CA LEU A 22 0.27 -6.02 -40.15
C LEU A 22 1.07 -4.74 -40.41
N GLN A 23 0.58 -3.83 -41.27
CA GLN A 23 1.21 -2.53 -41.47
C GLN A 23 1.07 -1.60 -40.25
N ALA A 24 -0.08 -1.62 -39.58
CA ALA A 24 -0.29 -0.86 -38.35
C ALA A 24 0.64 -1.33 -37.22
N GLN A 25 1.02 -2.61 -37.18
CA GLN A 25 1.96 -3.15 -36.18
C GLN A 25 3.43 -2.72 -36.42
N ASN A 26 3.79 -2.16 -37.59
CA ASN A 26 5.16 -1.76 -37.92
C ASN A 26 5.42 -0.24 -37.83
N GLU A 27 4.40 0.58 -37.64
CA GLU A 27 4.58 2.01 -37.48
C GLU A 27 5.09 2.35 -36.09
N LYS A 28 6.13 3.20 -35.99
CA LYS A 28 6.83 3.55 -34.75
C LYS A 28 7.08 5.04 -34.69
N MET A 29 6.82 5.62 -33.52
CA MET A 29 7.31 6.96 -33.18
C MET A 29 8.75 6.84 -32.71
N THR A 30 9.57 7.82 -33.06
CA THR A 30 10.97 7.87 -32.63
C THR A 30 11.20 9.03 -31.69
N LEU A 31 11.70 8.73 -30.48
CA LEU A 31 12.34 9.70 -29.60
C LEU A 31 13.86 9.59 -29.77
N GLU A 32 14.56 10.71 -29.89
CA GLU A 32 16.00 10.73 -30.15
C GLU A 32 16.69 11.97 -29.58
N SER A 33 17.98 11.87 -29.29
CA SER A 33 18.82 12.98 -28.90
C SER A 33 18.98 14.01 -30.04
N GLY A 34 19.32 15.24 -29.70
CA GLY A 34 19.49 16.32 -30.66
C GLY A 34 18.18 16.96 -31.16
N ARG A 35 17.04 16.56 -30.62
CA ARG A 35 15.72 17.09 -30.97
C ARG A 35 15.09 17.81 -29.79
N THR A 36 14.47 18.96 -29.99
CA THR A 36 13.68 19.65 -28.97
C THR A 36 12.28 19.02 -28.88
N TYR A 37 11.83 18.70 -27.67
CA TYR A 37 10.48 18.21 -27.40
C TYR A 37 9.63 19.32 -26.80
N TYR A 38 8.35 19.30 -27.14
CA TYR A 38 7.36 20.26 -26.67
C TYR A 38 6.33 19.53 -25.81
N ILE A 39 6.12 20.00 -24.59
CA ILE A 39 5.19 19.40 -23.65
C ILE A 39 4.09 20.42 -23.37
N TYR A 40 2.87 20.04 -23.68
CA TYR A 40 1.69 20.87 -23.48
C TYR A 40 0.91 20.44 -22.23
N ALA A 41 0.55 21.41 -21.41
CA ALA A 41 -0.48 21.31 -20.40
C ALA A 41 -1.42 22.50 -20.52
N CYS A 42 -2.74 22.30 -20.32
CA CYS A 42 -3.71 23.38 -20.40
C CYS A 42 -3.37 24.50 -19.41
N PRO A 43 -3.51 25.80 -19.79
CA PRO A 43 -3.13 26.94 -18.93
C PRO A 43 -3.83 26.98 -17.57
N ASP A 44 -5.06 26.46 -17.50
CA ASP A 44 -5.86 26.36 -16.28
C ASP A 44 -5.86 24.94 -15.67
N ALA A 45 -4.90 24.12 -16.08
CA ALA A 45 -4.73 22.77 -15.55
C ALA A 45 -4.48 22.79 -14.03
N SER A 46 -4.95 21.74 -13.36
CA SER A 46 -4.66 21.57 -11.93
C SER A 46 -3.16 21.47 -11.68
N LYS A 47 -2.71 21.85 -10.48
CA LYS A 47 -1.29 21.75 -10.08
C LYS A 47 -0.70 20.36 -10.26
N VAL A 48 -1.52 19.31 -10.12
CA VAL A 48 -1.09 17.92 -10.35
C VAL A 48 -0.81 17.65 -11.81
N VAL A 49 -1.61 18.18 -12.73
CA VAL A 49 -1.38 18.05 -14.18
C VAL A 49 -0.14 18.85 -14.62
N VAL A 50 0.04 20.05 -14.08
CA VAL A 50 1.27 20.84 -14.29
C VAL A 50 2.49 20.05 -13.81
N HIS A 51 2.43 19.49 -12.61
CA HIS A 51 3.50 18.64 -12.08
C HIS A 51 3.75 17.39 -12.95
N ALA A 52 2.70 16.77 -13.49
CA ALA A 52 2.86 15.66 -14.44
C ALA A 52 3.63 16.06 -15.70
N ALA A 53 3.37 17.26 -16.23
CA ALA A 53 4.11 17.82 -17.36
C ALA A 53 5.58 18.12 -17.00
N GLU A 54 5.82 18.63 -15.79
CA GLU A 54 7.19 18.87 -15.27
C GLU A 54 7.97 17.56 -15.13
N GLU A 55 7.38 16.52 -14.56
CA GLU A 55 8.02 15.21 -14.44
C GLU A 55 8.31 14.60 -15.82
N LEU A 56 7.34 14.65 -16.75
CA LEU A 56 7.59 14.19 -18.13
C LEU A 56 8.76 14.95 -18.78
N SER A 57 8.78 16.28 -18.66
CA SER A 57 9.86 17.13 -19.16
C SER A 57 11.23 16.77 -18.58
N LYS A 58 11.29 16.64 -17.26
CA LYS A 58 12.49 16.27 -16.51
C LYS A 58 13.07 14.93 -16.99
N TYR A 59 12.23 13.88 -17.07
CA TYR A 59 12.70 12.56 -17.48
C TYR A 59 13.10 12.51 -18.95
N ILE A 60 12.32 13.09 -19.87
CA ILE A 60 12.69 13.13 -21.29
C ILE A 60 14.01 13.89 -21.49
N THR A 61 14.19 15.04 -20.81
CA THR A 61 15.45 15.79 -20.82
C THR A 61 16.61 14.92 -20.34
N GLN A 62 16.45 14.22 -19.23
CA GLN A 62 17.51 13.39 -18.66
C GLN A 62 17.84 12.18 -19.55
N ILE A 63 16.82 11.50 -20.10
CA ILE A 63 16.98 10.27 -20.87
C ILE A 63 17.68 10.50 -22.20
N PHE A 64 17.30 11.57 -22.92
CA PHE A 64 17.82 11.85 -24.27
C PHE A 64 18.82 12.98 -24.32
N ASN A 65 19.12 13.62 -23.18
CA ASN A 65 19.98 14.81 -23.09
C ASN A 65 19.55 15.94 -24.06
N VAL A 66 18.26 16.29 -24.02
CA VAL A 66 17.63 17.25 -24.95
C VAL A 66 16.81 18.28 -24.19
N PRO A 67 16.67 19.51 -24.74
CA PRO A 67 15.76 20.49 -24.15
C PRO A 67 14.30 20.03 -24.32
N CYS A 68 13.50 20.17 -23.25
CA CYS A 68 12.06 20.11 -23.30
C CYS A 68 11.48 21.50 -23.01
N VAL A 69 10.56 21.92 -23.86
CA VAL A 69 9.89 23.23 -23.75
C VAL A 69 8.44 22.99 -23.31
N GLN A 70 8.12 23.47 -22.13
CA GLN A 70 6.72 23.48 -21.70
C GLN A 70 6.00 24.63 -22.43
N GLN A 71 4.77 24.35 -22.86
CA GLN A 71 3.96 25.31 -23.60
C GLN A 71 2.51 25.31 -23.11
N SER A 72 1.88 26.46 -23.18
CA SER A 72 0.49 26.68 -22.77
C SER A 72 -0.51 26.63 -23.92
N ALA A 73 -0.04 26.41 -25.16
CA ALA A 73 -0.88 26.24 -26.34
C ALA A 73 -0.36 25.08 -27.19
N SER A 74 -1.26 24.24 -27.69
CA SER A 74 -0.93 23.19 -28.66
C SER A 74 -0.60 23.83 -29.99
N LEU A 75 0.57 23.53 -30.54
CA LEU A 75 1.09 24.12 -31.79
C LEU A 75 0.89 23.22 -33.02
N GLY A 76 0.24 22.02 -32.83
CA GLY A 76 -0.03 21.10 -33.92
C GLY A 76 1.19 20.47 -34.59
N ARG A 77 2.37 20.55 -33.96
CA ARG A 77 3.63 19.91 -34.35
C ARG A 77 3.88 18.70 -33.45
N PRO A 78 4.93 17.88 -33.70
CA PRO A 78 5.25 16.77 -32.82
C PRO A 78 5.38 17.24 -31.38
N GLU A 79 4.47 16.78 -30.50
CA GLU A 79 4.35 17.24 -29.12
C GLU A 79 3.90 16.13 -28.18
N MET A 80 4.18 16.30 -26.90
CA MET A 80 3.66 15.46 -25.82
C MET A 80 2.61 16.26 -25.06
N LEU A 81 1.43 15.68 -24.88
CA LEU A 81 0.30 16.36 -24.25
C LEU A 81 -0.10 15.65 -22.96
N VAL A 82 -0.25 16.44 -21.91
CA VAL A 82 -0.84 15.97 -20.63
C VAL A 82 -2.19 16.66 -20.44
N LEU A 83 -3.24 15.87 -20.42
CA LEU A 83 -4.62 16.35 -20.52
C LEU A 83 -5.50 15.72 -19.44
N THR A 84 -6.55 16.44 -19.03
CA THR A 84 -7.67 15.83 -18.30
C THR A 84 -8.91 15.75 -19.18
N LYS A 85 -9.84 14.86 -18.86
CA LYS A 85 -11.10 14.72 -19.60
C LYS A 85 -11.93 16.01 -19.61
N GLU A 86 -11.85 16.80 -18.54
CA GLU A 86 -12.66 18.00 -18.35
C GLU A 86 -12.08 19.24 -19.01
N LYS A 87 -10.76 19.27 -19.23
CA LYS A 87 -10.03 20.45 -19.73
C LYS A 87 -9.14 20.05 -20.91
N ASN A 88 -9.71 20.07 -22.08
CA ASN A 88 -9.03 19.73 -23.33
C ASN A 88 -9.39 20.75 -24.41
N ASP A 89 -8.48 21.68 -24.68
CA ASP A 89 -8.57 22.74 -25.68
C ASP A 89 -7.71 22.45 -26.93
N THR A 90 -7.28 21.20 -27.10
CA THR A 90 -6.45 20.76 -28.22
C THR A 90 -7.24 20.01 -29.28
N LYS A 91 -6.63 19.80 -30.46
CA LYS A 91 -7.17 18.90 -31.50
C LYS A 91 -7.19 17.41 -31.06
N TYR A 92 -6.44 17.06 -30.00
CA TYR A 92 -6.37 15.72 -29.45
C TYR A 92 -7.39 15.59 -28.35
N VAL A 93 -8.47 14.91 -28.61
CA VAL A 93 -9.58 14.70 -27.65
C VAL A 93 -9.48 13.28 -27.13
N LEU A 94 -9.64 13.15 -25.80
CA LEU A 94 -9.82 11.80 -25.22
C LEU A 94 -11.08 11.20 -25.80
N PRO A 95 -11.07 9.95 -26.32
CA PRO A 95 -12.22 9.34 -26.92
C PRO A 95 -13.42 9.38 -25.97
N ALA A 96 -14.59 9.82 -26.45
CA ALA A 96 -15.80 9.89 -25.64
C ALA A 96 -16.23 8.52 -25.08
N THR A 97 -15.84 7.45 -25.76
CA THR A 97 -16.06 6.07 -25.35
C THR A 97 -15.12 5.59 -24.25
N THR A 98 -14.04 6.32 -23.97
CA THR A 98 -13.09 5.95 -22.92
C THR A 98 -13.70 6.22 -21.55
N ILE A 99 -14.14 5.15 -20.89
CA ILE A 99 -14.63 5.23 -19.51
C ILE A 99 -13.42 5.06 -18.59
N LEU A 100 -12.97 6.16 -18.02
CA LEU A 100 -11.93 6.15 -16.99
C LEU A 100 -12.60 6.24 -15.61
N GLY A 101 -12.26 5.32 -14.72
CA GLY A 101 -12.55 5.46 -13.30
C GLY A 101 -11.55 6.37 -12.60
N GLU A 102 -11.71 6.52 -11.30
CA GLU A 102 -10.80 7.31 -10.46
C GLU A 102 -9.35 6.84 -10.63
N ASP A 103 -8.42 7.78 -10.77
CA ASP A 103 -7.00 7.55 -11.05
C ASP A 103 -6.70 6.81 -12.36
N GLY A 104 -7.70 6.58 -13.20
CA GLY A 104 -7.51 5.99 -14.51
C GLY A 104 -6.80 6.91 -15.48
N TYR A 105 -5.98 6.33 -16.34
CA TYR A 105 -5.28 7.04 -17.41
C TYR A 105 -5.60 6.49 -18.80
N TYR A 106 -5.37 7.34 -19.79
CA TYR A 106 -5.38 7.04 -21.23
C TYR A 106 -4.03 7.40 -21.82
N LEU A 107 -3.49 6.54 -22.64
CA LEU A 107 -2.24 6.76 -23.37
C LEU A 107 -2.45 6.46 -24.84
N ASN A 108 -2.08 7.43 -25.69
CA ASN A 108 -2.08 7.26 -27.13
C ASN A 108 -0.75 7.75 -27.72
N ILE A 109 0.03 6.82 -28.29
CA ILE A 109 1.28 7.09 -28.99
C ILE A 109 1.00 7.05 -30.49
N GLN A 110 1.12 8.20 -31.14
CA GLN A 110 0.86 8.41 -32.57
C GLN A 110 2.14 8.89 -33.27
N LYS A 111 2.08 9.04 -34.59
CA LYS A 111 3.18 9.53 -35.40
C LYS A 111 3.72 10.90 -34.91
N ASP A 112 2.81 11.81 -34.58
CA ASP A 112 3.13 13.21 -34.32
C ASP A 112 2.86 13.64 -32.87
N ALA A 113 2.34 12.75 -32.02
CA ALA A 113 2.02 13.09 -30.64
C ALA A 113 2.06 11.89 -29.70
N ILE A 114 2.35 12.18 -28.45
CA ILE A 114 2.08 11.29 -27.30
C ILE A 114 1.03 11.99 -26.47
N VAL A 115 -0.15 11.40 -26.35
CA VAL A 115 -1.26 11.94 -25.56
C VAL A 115 -1.39 11.11 -24.28
N ILE A 116 -1.22 11.77 -23.14
CA ILE A 116 -1.39 11.16 -21.83
C ILE A 116 -2.57 11.86 -21.15
N GLY A 117 -3.67 11.17 -21.00
CA GLY A 117 -4.90 11.69 -20.42
C GLY A 117 -5.24 11.01 -19.09
N GLY A 118 -6.12 11.61 -18.30
CA GLY A 118 -6.62 11.02 -17.07
C GLY A 118 -8.01 11.48 -16.72
N GLN A 119 -8.72 10.68 -15.89
CA GLN A 119 -10.01 11.09 -15.33
C GLN A 119 -9.84 12.28 -14.39
N ASN A 120 -8.74 12.31 -13.64
CA ASN A 120 -8.34 13.38 -12.73
C ASN A 120 -6.84 13.67 -12.87
N GLY A 121 -6.32 14.64 -12.14
CA GLY A 121 -4.89 15.00 -12.19
C GLY A 121 -3.97 13.84 -11.80
N ARG A 122 -4.35 12.99 -10.81
CA ARG A 122 -3.59 11.81 -10.45
C ARG A 122 -3.53 10.79 -11.58
N GLY A 123 -4.65 10.56 -12.27
CA GLY A 123 -4.69 9.68 -13.44
C GLY A 123 -3.70 10.13 -14.52
N VAL A 124 -3.59 11.44 -14.78
CA VAL A 124 -2.58 11.99 -15.70
C VAL A 124 -1.16 11.72 -15.21
N LEU A 125 -0.86 11.99 -13.92
CA LEU A 125 0.46 11.74 -13.34
C LEU A 125 0.85 10.26 -13.40
N TYR A 126 -0.08 9.37 -13.07
CA TYR A 126 0.14 7.92 -13.16
C TYR A 126 0.29 7.44 -14.60
N GLY A 127 -0.40 8.07 -15.54
CA GLY A 127 -0.20 7.87 -16.97
C GLY A 127 1.22 8.24 -17.43
N VAL A 128 1.75 9.37 -16.95
CA VAL A 128 3.15 9.77 -17.20
C VAL A 128 4.13 8.74 -16.67
N TYR A 129 4.01 8.33 -15.40
CA TYR A 129 4.90 7.31 -14.84
C TYR A 129 4.72 5.94 -15.52
N SER A 130 3.50 5.57 -15.93
CA SER A 130 3.26 4.33 -16.69
C SER A 130 3.91 4.37 -18.07
N PHE A 131 3.85 5.51 -18.77
CA PHE A 131 4.54 5.73 -20.04
C PHE A 131 6.05 5.60 -19.88
N LEU A 132 6.63 6.29 -18.90
CA LEU A 132 8.07 6.26 -18.63
C LEU A 132 8.55 4.85 -18.25
N GLU A 133 7.77 4.13 -17.44
CA GLU A 133 8.09 2.78 -17.00
C GLU A 133 7.97 1.76 -18.13
N LYS A 134 6.82 1.71 -18.80
CA LYS A 134 6.46 0.66 -19.77
C LYS A 134 7.16 0.84 -21.11
N TYR A 135 7.22 2.06 -21.61
CA TYR A 135 7.67 2.35 -22.98
C TYR A 135 9.09 2.89 -23.06
N VAL A 136 9.51 3.65 -22.06
CA VAL A 136 10.86 4.27 -22.05
C VAL A 136 11.86 3.42 -21.28
N GLY A 137 11.44 2.80 -20.18
CA GLY A 137 12.25 1.84 -19.42
C GLY A 137 12.78 2.40 -18.10
N CYS A 138 12.18 3.46 -17.57
CA CYS A 138 12.47 3.96 -16.23
C CYS A 138 12.04 2.94 -15.18
N ARG A 139 12.76 2.90 -14.06
CA ARG A 139 12.41 2.08 -12.89
C ARG A 139 12.67 2.84 -11.61
N TRP A 140 11.76 2.71 -10.66
CA TRP A 140 11.87 3.28 -9.32
C TRP A 140 11.69 2.15 -8.31
N TYR A 141 12.77 1.76 -7.65
CA TYR A 141 12.77 0.63 -6.72
C TYR A 141 12.59 1.07 -5.26
N SER A 142 13.17 2.22 -4.92
CA SER A 142 13.06 2.87 -3.62
C SER A 142 13.24 4.39 -3.77
N SER A 143 13.12 5.13 -2.67
CA SER A 143 13.41 6.58 -2.67
C SER A 143 14.86 6.92 -3.06
N GLU A 144 15.78 5.98 -2.86
CA GLU A 144 17.21 6.16 -3.12
C GLU A 144 17.70 5.40 -4.37
N VAL A 145 16.98 4.36 -4.82
CA VAL A 145 17.42 3.48 -5.91
C VAL A 145 16.44 3.51 -7.06
N PHE A 146 16.88 4.01 -8.18
CA PHE A 146 16.11 4.09 -9.42
C PHE A 146 17.01 3.89 -10.63
N PHE A 147 16.41 3.56 -11.76
CA PHE A 147 17.10 3.45 -13.05
C PHE A 147 16.43 4.36 -14.07
N ILE A 148 17.20 5.28 -14.62
CA ILE A 148 16.80 6.17 -15.73
C ILE A 148 17.74 5.88 -16.89
N PRO A 149 17.23 5.30 -17.99
CA PRO A 149 18.09 4.97 -19.13
C PRO A 149 18.64 6.24 -19.80
N LEU A 150 19.89 6.17 -20.27
CA LEU A 150 20.46 7.18 -21.15
C LEU A 150 20.39 6.64 -22.58
N LEU A 151 19.62 7.29 -23.45
CA LEU A 151 19.31 6.81 -24.78
C LEU A 151 19.61 7.86 -25.84
N ASN A 152 20.27 7.44 -26.91
CA ASN A 152 20.39 8.25 -28.11
C ASN A 152 19.12 8.21 -28.96
N LYS A 153 18.42 7.04 -28.92
CA LYS A 153 17.21 6.81 -29.71
C LYS A 153 16.34 5.75 -29.07
N LYS A 154 15.02 5.94 -29.12
CA LYS A 154 14.02 4.97 -28.70
C LYS A 154 12.89 4.93 -29.71
N GLN A 155 12.57 3.75 -30.22
CA GLN A 155 11.39 3.52 -31.03
C GLN A 155 10.23 3.09 -30.16
N LEU A 156 9.11 3.79 -30.25
CA LEU A 156 7.88 3.53 -29.53
C LEU A 156 6.84 2.96 -30.51
N PRO A 157 6.15 1.87 -30.16
CA PRO A 157 5.04 1.37 -30.98
C PRO A 157 3.89 2.38 -30.98
N PHE A 158 3.13 2.45 -32.05
CA PHE A 158 1.84 3.12 -31.99
C PHE A 158 0.92 2.31 -31.11
N VAL A 159 0.28 2.97 -30.16
CA VAL A 159 -0.57 2.32 -29.17
C VAL A 159 -1.66 3.26 -28.71
N GLU A 160 -2.83 2.70 -28.46
CA GLU A 160 -3.94 3.33 -27.76
C GLU A 160 -4.37 2.40 -26.63
N GLU A 161 -4.20 2.85 -25.40
CA GLU A 161 -4.56 2.07 -24.22
C GLU A 161 -5.14 2.94 -23.10
N SER A 162 -5.97 2.31 -22.28
CA SER A 162 -6.46 2.92 -21.04
C SER A 162 -6.37 1.93 -19.91
N TYR A 163 -6.23 2.42 -18.71
CA TYR A 163 -6.19 1.62 -17.51
C TYR A 163 -6.86 2.35 -16.34
N THR A 164 -7.62 1.62 -15.54
CA THR A 164 -8.21 2.11 -14.31
C THR A 164 -7.91 1.10 -13.20
N PRO A 165 -7.26 1.49 -12.10
CA PRO A 165 -6.98 0.58 -11.01
C PRO A 165 -8.27 0.14 -10.31
N ILE A 166 -8.37 -1.16 -10.01
CA ILE A 166 -9.50 -1.73 -9.26
C ILE A 166 -9.46 -1.23 -7.82
N VAL A 167 -8.25 -1.22 -7.23
CA VAL A 167 -8.04 -0.67 -5.88
C VAL A 167 -7.97 0.84 -5.99
N LYS A 168 -9.02 1.54 -5.55
CA LYS A 168 -9.15 2.99 -5.66
C LYS A 168 -8.29 3.72 -4.64
N TRP A 169 -8.17 3.17 -3.43
CA TRP A 169 -7.33 3.71 -2.37
C TRP A 169 -6.24 2.70 -2.01
N ARG A 170 -4.97 3.11 -2.16
CA ARG A 170 -3.80 2.24 -2.12
C ARG A 170 -2.78 2.83 -1.16
N GLU A 171 -2.56 2.16 -0.03
CA GLU A 171 -1.54 2.56 0.93
C GLU A 171 -0.68 1.36 1.33
N VAL A 172 0.63 1.53 1.24
CA VAL A 172 1.63 0.58 1.73
C VAL A 172 2.48 1.29 2.76
N TYR A 173 2.33 0.89 4.02
CA TYR A 173 2.90 1.59 5.17
C TYR A 173 4.26 1.02 5.55
N TYR A 174 5.20 1.10 4.60
CA TYR A 174 6.63 0.92 4.80
C TYR A 174 7.33 2.27 4.77
N TYR A 175 8.42 2.41 5.57
CA TYR A 175 9.12 3.68 5.75
C TYR A 175 9.46 4.39 4.44
N ASP A 176 10.03 3.67 3.48
CA ASP A 176 10.47 4.23 2.20
C ASP A 176 9.29 4.80 1.38
N LEU A 177 8.15 4.11 1.42
CA LEU A 177 6.93 4.52 0.71
C LEU A 177 6.15 5.63 1.44
N CYS A 178 6.65 6.06 2.58
CA CYS A 178 6.23 7.31 3.21
C CYS A 178 6.82 8.54 2.50
N ASP A 179 7.80 8.42 1.62
CA ASP A 179 8.23 9.51 0.75
C ASP A 179 7.20 9.71 -0.39
N PRO A 180 6.68 10.94 -0.59
CA PRO A 180 5.62 11.20 -1.56
C PRO A 180 6.07 11.05 -3.02
N VAL A 181 7.37 11.17 -3.30
CA VAL A 181 7.88 11.06 -4.66
C VAL A 181 7.83 9.62 -5.11
N ILE A 182 8.46 8.70 -4.35
CA ILE A 182 8.43 7.26 -4.68
C ILE A 182 7.00 6.70 -4.58
N ALA A 183 6.19 7.16 -3.63
CA ALA A 183 4.79 6.77 -3.53
C ALA A 183 4.01 7.10 -4.81
N ALA A 184 4.17 8.32 -5.36
CA ALA A 184 3.53 8.72 -6.61
C ALA A 184 4.08 7.94 -7.82
N GLN A 185 5.39 7.72 -7.89
CA GLN A 185 6.04 6.93 -8.94
C GLN A 185 5.56 5.49 -8.96
N LEU A 186 5.30 4.90 -7.78
CA LEU A 186 4.70 3.58 -7.63
C LEU A 186 3.15 3.61 -7.60
N LYS A 187 2.55 4.77 -7.89
CA LYS A 187 1.09 4.96 -8.08
C LYS A 187 0.27 4.69 -6.81
N LEU A 188 0.87 4.90 -5.63
CA LEU A 188 0.18 4.91 -4.35
C LEU A 188 -0.50 6.26 -4.13
N ASN A 189 -1.66 6.27 -3.48
CA ASN A 189 -2.46 7.48 -3.25
C ASN A 189 -3.02 7.60 -1.82
N GLY A 190 -2.83 6.60 -0.98
CA GLY A 190 -3.46 6.50 0.34
C GLY A 190 -2.62 7.01 1.50
N ASN A 191 -1.44 7.57 1.26
CA ASN A 191 -0.51 7.96 2.31
C ASN A 191 -1.11 9.03 3.22
N THR A 192 -1.60 8.60 4.36
CA THR A 192 -2.19 9.45 5.38
C THR A 192 -1.10 10.10 6.22
N LEU A 193 -1.16 11.43 6.35
CA LEU A 193 -0.40 12.15 7.36
C LEU A 193 -0.83 11.66 8.75
N ARG A 194 -0.04 10.80 9.38
CA ARG A 194 -0.27 10.37 10.76
C ARG A 194 0.53 11.25 11.70
N LYS A 195 -0.14 11.78 12.75
CA LYS A 195 0.53 12.48 13.85
C LYS A 195 1.68 11.61 14.37
N GLY A 196 2.90 12.18 14.42
CA GLY A 196 4.09 11.52 14.93
C GLY A 196 5.08 11.00 13.90
N LEU A 197 4.74 11.00 12.61
CA LEU A 197 5.76 10.82 11.57
C LEU A 197 6.54 12.13 11.43
N THR A 198 7.84 12.07 11.65
CA THR A 198 8.77 13.21 11.60
C THR A 198 9.08 13.69 10.17
N ALA A 199 8.32 13.28 9.18
CA ALA A 199 8.46 13.77 7.81
C ALA A 199 7.73 15.13 7.69
N PRO A 200 8.43 16.24 7.75
CA PRO A 200 7.79 17.54 7.63
C PRO A 200 7.33 17.75 6.19
N ASN A 201 6.07 18.17 5.99
CA ASN A 201 5.56 18.88 4.81
C ASN A 201 5.95 18.38 3.40
N ARG A 202 6.56 17.20 3.27
CA ARG A 202 6.94 16.63 1.97
C ARG A 202 5.74 16.10 1.18
N TRP A 203 4.70 15.72 1.87
CA TRP A 203 3.53 15.00 1.36
C TRP A 203 2.68 15.80 0.38
N ALA A 204 2.68 17.06 0.62
CA ALA A 204 1.76 17.98 0.01
C ALA A 204 2.13 18.38 -1.42
N ILE A 205 3.38 18.17 -1.84
CA ILE A 205 3.95 18.90 -3.00
C ILE A 205 3.89 18.09 -4.30
N LYS A 206 3.67 16.77 -4.26
CA LYS A 206 3.89 15.91 -5.42
C LYS A 206 2.63 15.27 -6.04
N GLY A 207 1.45 15.63 -5.55
CA GLY A 207 0.17 15.36 -6.24
C GLY A 207 -0.31 13.92 -6.28
N GLY A 208 0.28 13.01 -5.50
CA GLY A 208 -0.09 11.59 -5.48
C GLY A 208 -1.17 11.21 -4.46
N HIS A 209 -1.68 12.12 -3.62
CA HIS A 209 -2.53 11.75 -2.50
C HIS A 209 -4.01 11.73 -2.83
N HIS A 210 -4.70 10.74 -2.27
CA HIS A 210 -6.14 10.71 -2.13
C HIS A 210 -6.59 11.66 -1.01
N ALA A 211 -7.90 11.91 -0.91
CA ALA A 211 -8.49 12.67 0.18
C ALA A 211 -8.07 12.13 1.55
N GLY A 212 -7.66 13.01 2.43
CA GLY A 212 -7.13 12.66 3.74
C GLY A 212 -8.19 12.10 4.69
N TRP A 213 -7.70 11.45 5.76
CA TRP A 213 -8.51 11.02 6.90
C TRP A 213 -8.49 12.10 7.99
N GLY A 214 -9.66 12.48 8.47
CA GLY A 214 -9.79 13.33 9.65
C GLY A 214 -9.59 12.53 10.94
N LEU A 215 -10.24 11.38 11.04
CA LEU A 215 -10.03 10.36 12.07
C LEU A 215 -9.79 9.01 11.39
N TRP A 216 -8.79 8.24 11.87
CA TRP A 216 -8.38 7.00 11.21
C TRP A 216 -9.05 5.75 11.76
N CYS A 217 -8.95 5.51 13.07
CA CYS A 217 -9.51 4.35 13.77
C CYS A 217 -9.64 4.64 15.26
N HIS A 218 -10.26 3.73 16.02
CA HIS A 218 -10.40 3.80 17.48
C HIS A 218 -10.87 5.17 17.99
N SER A 219 -11.94 5.68 17.39
CA SER A 219 -12.30 7.09 17.43
C SER A 219 -13.55 7.41 18.27
N LEU A 220 -14.21 6.43 18.89
CA LEU A 220 -15.41 6.69 19.69
C LEU A 220 -15.17 7.76 20.77
N TYR A 221 -14.01 7.77 21.41
CA TYR A 221 -13.66 8.77 22.42
C TYR A 221 -13.25 10.14 21.84
N ASN A 222 -13.04 10.24 20.54
CA ASN A 222 -12.88 11.52 19.85
C ASN A 222 -14.24 12.18 19.58
N VAL A 223 -15.30 11.40 19.44
CA VAL A 223 -16.65 11.91 19.15
C VAL A 223 -17.54 11.96 20.39
N VAL A 224 -17.26 11.16 21.42
CA VAL A 224 -17.90 11.22 22.74
C VAL A 224 -16.80 11.28 23.81
N SER A 225 -16.69 12.41 24.51
CA SER A 225 -15.60 12.62 25.48
C SER A 225 -15.67 11.63 26.65
N PRO A 226 -14.55 10.97 27.03
CA PRO A 226 -14.47 10.16 28.24
C PRO A 226 -14.84 10.90 29.54
N SER A 227 -14.64 12.21 29.58
CA SER A 227 -14.98 13.04 30.76
C SER A 227 -16.48 13.07 31.08
N LEU A 228 -17.33 12.70 30.13
CA LEU A 228 -18.78 12.59 30.37
C LEU A 228 -19.14 11.45 31.31
N TYR A 229 -18.22 10.53 31.61
CA TYR A 229 -18.50 9.42 32.55
C TYR A 229 -18.88 9.91 33.94
N GLU A 230 -18.32 11.00 34.42
CA GLU A 230 -18.60 11.56 35.74
C GLU A 230 -20.06 12.03 35.90
N THR A 231 -20.67 12.50 34.79
CA THR A 231 -22.05 13.02 34.80
C THR A 231 -23.05 12.11 34.09
N HIS A 232 -22.58 11.28 33.15
CA HIS A 232 -23.37 10.42 32.28
C HIS A 232 -22.73 9.02 32.16
N PRO A 233 -22.62 8.25 33.25
CA PRO A 233 -22.04 6.90 33.18
C PRO A 233 -22.82 5.97 32.26
N GLU A 234 -24.13 6.23 32.00
CA GLU A 234 -24.99 5.49 31.08
C GLU A 234 -24.57 5.57 29.61
N TYR A 235 -23.69 6.51 29.24
CA TYR A 235 -23.12 6.59 27.89
C TYR A 235 -22.05 5.53 27.62
N PHE A 236 -21.51 4.93 28.67
CA PHE A 236 -20.40 3.98 28.60
C PHE A 236 -20.86 2.55 28.79
N SER A 237 -20.04 1.60 28.35
CA SER A 237 -20.37 0.19 28.39
C SER A 237 -20.77 -0.30 29.79
N GLU A 238 -21.83 -1.08 29.83
CA GLU A 238 -22.18 -1.88 31.00
C GLU A 238 -21.64 -3.30 30.80
N ILE A 239 -20.87 -3.77 31.76
CA ILE A 239 -20.32 -5.14 31.78
C ILE A 239 -20.66 -5.73 33.14
N GLU A 240 -21.28 -6.89 33.14
CA GLU A 240 -21.74 -7.58 34.38
C GLU A 240 -22.56 -6.66 35.29
N GLY A 241 -23.45 -5.85 34.68
CA GLY A 241 -24.36 -4.96 35.40
C GLY A 241 -23.71 -3.69 35.96
N LYS A 242 -22.44 -3.39 35.62
CA LYS A 242 -21.72 -2.20 36.07
C LYS A 242 -21.29 -1.35 34.88
N ARG A 243 -21.51 -0.02 34.98
CA ARG A 243 -20.94 0.93 34.03
C ARG A 243 -19.43 1.05 34.25
N ILE A 244 -18.66 0.84 33.17
CA ILE A 244 -17.21 0.77 33.23
C ILE A 244 -16.61 2.13 32.91
N GLN A 245 -15.73 2.58 33.79
CA GLN A 245 -14.98 3.82 33.60
C GLN A 245 -14.13 3.74 32.32
N PRO A 246 -14.14 4.78 31.45
CA PRO A 246 -13.33 4.79 30.25
C PRO A 246 -11.85 4.63 30.54
N CYS A 247 -11.21 3.74 29.79
CA CYS A 247 -9.76 3.64 29.74
C CYS A 247 -9.32 3.59 28.27
N SER A 248 -8.05 3.83 28.02
CA SER A 248 -7.50 3.85 26.64
C SER A 248 -7.59 2.50 25.94
N GLU A 249 -7.69 1.42 26.69
CA GLU A 249 -7.76 0.05 26.17
C GLU A 249 -8.92 -0.70 26.84
N GLY A 250 -9.79 -1.29 26.03
CA GLY A 250 -10.76 -2.27 26.46
C GLY A 250 -12.12 -1.78 26.96
N THR A 251 -12.45 -0.48 26.89
CA THR A 251 -13.81 0.01 27.18
C THR A 251 -14.44 0.68 25.98
N GLN A 252 -15.77 0.61 25.87
CA GLN A 252 -16.54 1.09 24.73
C GLN A 252 -17.69 2.00 25.20
N LEU A 253 -18.53 2.44 24.27
CA LEU A 253 -19.75 3.18 24.53
C LEU A 253 -20.97 2.25 24.57
N CYS A 254 -22.05 2.70 25.22
CA CYS A 254 -23.37 2.07 25.16
C CYS A 254 -24.12 2.56 23.91
N LEU A 255 -23.83 1.97 22.73
CA LEU A 255 -24.27 2.48 21.43
C LEU A 255 -25.80 2.48 21.20
N THR A 256 -26.58 1.87 22.09
CA THR A 256 -28.04 1.97 22.09
C THR A 256 -28.59 3.16 22.91
N ASN A 257 -27.72 3.91 23.58
CA ASN A 257 -28.14 5.13 24.26
C ASN A 257 -28.55 6.19 23.22
N PRO A 258 -29.79 6.72 23.30
CA PRO A 258 -30.35 7.61 22.26
C PRO A 258 -29.69 8.97 22.17
N GLU A 259 -28.96 9.40 23.19
CA GLU A 259 -28.30 10.71 23.22
C GLU A 259 -26.92 10.70 22.54
N LEU A 260 -26.26 9.53 22.45
CA LEU A 260 -24.91 9.41 21.90
C LEU A 260 -24.79 9.87 20.45
N PRO A 261 -25.71 9.57 19.52
CA PRO A 261 -25.61 10.07 18.16
C PRO A 261 -25.53 11.60 18.09
N TYR A 262 -26.30 12.31 18.93
CA TYR A 262 -26.26 13.77 19.01
C TYR A 262 -24.88 14.30 19.45
N HIS A 263 -24.30 13.71 20.49
CA HIS A 263 -22.96 14.08 20.95
C HIS A 263 -21.91 13.81 19.87
N ALA A 264 -21.99 12.67 19.21
CA ALA A 264 -21.05 12.29 18.15
C ALA A 264 -21.16 13.24 16.93
N ILE A 265 -22.36 13.57 16.48
CA ILE A 265 -22.62 14.50 15.37
C ILE A 265 -22.05 15.88 15.69
N ASN A 266 -22.33 16.43 16.88
CA ASN A 266 -21.83 17.74 17.29
C ASN A 266 -20.29 17.78 17.38
N SER A 267 -19.67 16.72 17.89
CA SER A 267 -18.22 16.62 17.97
C SER A 267 -17.60 16.49 16.59
N LEU A 268 -18.16 15.64 15.74
CA LEU A 268 -17.66 15.44 14.38
C LEU A 268 -17.81 16.71 13.53
N ASN A 269 -18.91 17.46 13.67
CA ASN A 269 -19.09 18.78 13.03
C ASN A 269 -17.94 19.73 13.42
N ARG A 270 -17.63 19.83 14.71
CA ARG A 270 -16.53 20.67 15.19
C ARG A 270 -15.17 20.23 14.64
N LEU A 271 -14.93 18.92 14.53
CA LEU A 271 -13.70 18.35 13.99
C LEU A 271 -13.58 18.62 12.49
N ILE A 272 -14.66 18.49 11.73
CA ILE A 272 -14.70 18.73 10.28
C ILE A 272 -14.42 20.21 9.96
N GLN A 273 -14.94 21.12 10.78
CA GLN A 273 -14.76 22.57 10.59
C GLN A 273 -13.37 23.09 11.00
N LYS A 274 -12.62 22.33 11.81
CA LYS A 274 -11.24 22.70 12.17
C LYS A 274 -10.28 22.24 11.09
N PRO A 275 -9.42 23.12 10.55
CA PRO A 275 -8.33 22.69 9.69
C PRO A 275 -7.43 21.75 10.49
N GLN A 276 -7.44 20.48 10.15
CA GLN A 276 -6.74 19.42 10.92
C GLN A 276 -5.23 19.40 10.65
N VAL A 277 -4.80 19.97 9.54
CA VAL A 277 -3.40 20.10 9.11
C VAL A 277 -3.33 21.32 8.19
N GLU A 278 -2.21 22.02 8.14
CA GLU A 278 -1.87 22.90 7.01
C GLU A 278 -1.77 22.04 5.75
N VAL A 279 -2.90 21.77 5.14
CA VAL A 279 -2.97 21.07 3.86
C VAL A 279 -2.61 22.10 2.80
N PRO A 280 -1.65 21.85 1.92
CA PRO A 280 -1.35 22.77 0.84
C PRO A 280 -2.59 23.04 0.00
N VAL A 281 -2.69 24.25 -0.49
CA VAL A 281 -3.82 24.84 -1.25
C VAL A 281 -4.32 24.00 -2.44
N TRP A 282 -3.65 22.92 -2.81
CA TRP A 282 -3.95 22.05 -3.96
C TRP A 282 -4.25 20.57 -3.59
N ALA A 283 -4.07 20.14 -2.35
CA ALA A 283 -4.73 18.93 -1.88
C ALA A 283 -6.18 19.31 -1.51
N ASP A 284 -7.14 18.40 -1.72
CA ASP A 284 -8.49 18.61 -1.20
C ASP A 284 -8.38 19.01 0.27
N SER A 285 -8.67 20.27 0.54
CA SER A 285 -8.36 20.93 1.81
C SER A 285 -9.16 20.39 3.00
N LEU A 286 -10.05 19.42 2.77
CA LEU A 286 -10.92 18.85 3.78
C LEU A 286 -10.81 17.32 3.74
N ALA A 287 -10.49 16.72 4.87
CA ALA A 287 -10.53 15.26 5.01
C ALA A 287 -11.89 14.72 4.54
N HIS A 288 -11.83 13.70 3.68
CA HIS A 288 -13.03 13.09 3.11
C HIS A 288 -13.53 11.93 3.97
N TYR A 289 -12.61 11.16 4.54
CA TYR A 289 -12.89 10.00 5.40
C TYR A 289 -12.82 10.37 6.88
N TRP A 290 -13.82 9.93 7.63
CA TRP A 290 -13.92 10.16 9.08
C TRP A 290 -14.30 8.86 9.77
N SER A 291 -13.42 8.33 10.60
CA SER A 291 -13.71 7.12 11.35
C SER A 291 -14.60 7.41 12.54
N VAL A 292 -15.65 6.62 12.69
CA VAL A 292 -16.47 6.46 13.90
C VAL A 292 -16.45 4.98 14.25
N SER A 293 -15.46 4.58 15.03
CA SER A 293 -15.15 3.16 15.25
C SER A 293 -14.75 2.89 16.69
N GLN A 294 -14.99 1.65 17.12
CA GLN A 294 -14.67 1.17 18.46
C GLN A 294 -13.23 1.46 18.90
N MET A 295 -13.04 1.58 20.21
CA MET A 295 -11.72 1.65 20.83
C MET A 295 -10.99 0.32 20.66
N ASP A 296 -9.66 0.33 20.76
CA ASP A 296 -8.87 -0.90 20.66
C ASP A 296 -9.16 -1.82 21.87
N GLY A 297 -9.64 -3.01 21.57
CA GLY A 297 -10.00 -3.99 22.58
C GLY A 297 -11.46 -4.49 22.47
N ARG A 298 -11.85 -5.27 23.45
CA ARG A 298 -13.21 -5.83 23.59
C ARG A 298 -14.05 -4.93 24.50
N GLY A 299 -14.78 -5.36 25.44
CA GLY A 299 -15.49 -4.51 26.41
C GLY A 299 -16.70 -3.76 25.84
N ASN A 300 -17.32 -4.32 24.77
CA ASN A 300 -18.61 -3.85 24.26
C ASN A 300 -19.71 -3.95 25.33
N CYS A 301 -20.67 -3.05 25.26
CA CYS A 301 -21.75 -2.96 26.23
C CYS A 301 -22.65 -4.22 26.23
N THR A 302 -22.91 -4.75 27.42
CA THR A 302 -23.79 -5.92 27.65
C THR A 302 -25.09 -5.56 28.34
N CYS A 303 -25.51 -4.28 28.35
CA CYS A 303 -26.84 -3.92 28.85
C CYS A 303 -27.95 -4.57 28.01
N GLN A 304 -29.14 -4.71 28.57
CA GLN A 304 -30.24 -5.39 27.92
C GLN A 304 -30.56 -4.87 26.52
N GLN A 305 -30.52 -3.55 26.30
CA GLN A 305 -30.80 -2.95 24.99
C GLN A 305 -29.72 -3.31 23.96
N CYS A 306 -28.43 -3.25 24.32
CA CYS A 306 -27.34 -3.65 23.44
C CYS A 306 -27.42 -5.15 23.12
N GLN A 307 -27.63 -6.01 24.12
CA GLN A 307 -27.80 -7.45 23.88
C GLN A 307 -28.97 -7.75 22.94
N THR A 308 -30.12 -7.09 23.13
CA THR A 308 -31.30 -7.28 22.26
C THR A 308 -30.96 -6.87 20.81
N SER A 309 -30.27 -5.74 20.62
CA SER A 309 -29.84 -5.28 19.31
C SER A 309 -28.82 -6.23 18.66
N ASP A 310 -27.85 -6.71 19.44
CA ASP A 310 -26.82 -7.66 18.96
C ASP A 310 -27.43 -9.02 18.58
N LEU A 311 -28.40 -9.51 19.35
CA LEU A 311 -29.13 -10.74 19.04
C LEU A 311 -29.95 -10.62 17.76
N TYR A 312 -30.62 -9.49 17.53
CA TYR A 312 -31.37 -9.22 16.30
C TYR A 312 -30.47 -9.34 15.07
N ASP A 313 -29.30 -8.74 15.10
CA ASP A 313 -28.34 -8.76 13.98
C ASP A 313 -27.37 -9.97 14.01
N GLY A 314 -27.42 -10.80 15.04
CA GLY A 314 -26.52 -11.95 15.22
C GLY A 314 -25.04 -11.54 15.39
N SER A 315 -24.78 -10.25 15.65
CA SER A 315 -23.44 -9.66 15.83
C SER A 315 -23.55 -8.24 16.43
N PRO A 316 -22.63 -7.84 17.31
CA PRO A 316 -22.53 -6.45 17.78
C PRO A 316 -22.22 -5.43 16.66
N SER A 317 -21.78 -5.88 15.49
CA SER A 317 -21.62 -5.02 14.32
C SER A 317 -22.91 -4.35 13.87
N GLY A 318 -24.07 -5.01 14.09
CA GLY A 318 -25.38 -4.42 13.80
C GLY A 318 -25.68 -3.22 14.70
N THR A 319 -25.41 -3.32 15.98
CA THR A 319 -25.54 -2.21 16.94
C THR A 319 -24.58 -1.06 16.58
N MET A 320 -23.34 -1.38 16.23
CA MET A 320 -22.36 -0.39 15.74
C MET A 320 -22.87 0.31 14.48
N LEU A 321 -23.38 -0.45 13.50
CA LEU A 321 -23.88 0.15 12.25
C LEU A 321 -25.11 1.03 12.45
N LYS A 322 -26.04 0.66 13.33
CA LYS A 322 -27.20 1.52 13.65
C LYS A 322 -26.74 2.88 14.16
N PHE A 323 -25.76 2.90 15.04
CA PHE A 323 -25.16 4.13 15.56
C PHE A 323 -24.42 4.92 14.46
N VAL A 324 -23.57 4.24 13.69
CA VAL A 324 -22.78 4.88 12.62
C VAL A 324 -23.67 5.43 11.50
N ASN A 325 -24.73 4.71 11.11
CA ASN A 325 -25.68 5.15 10.08
C ASN A 325 -26.35 6.46 10.47
N GLN A 326 -26.81 6.60 11.73
CA GLN A 326 -27.42 7.84 12.23
C GLN A 326 -26.46 9.03 12.10
N ILE A 327 -25.16 8.82 12.33
CA ILE A 327 -24.16 9.86 12.16
C ILE A 327 -23.92 10.13 10.67
N ALA A 328 -23.78 9.08 9.86
CA ALA A 328 -23.48 9.18 8.43
C ALA A 328 -24.56 9.96 7.65
N GLU A 329 -25.82 9.83 8.01
CA GLU A 329 -26.95 10.56 7.42
C GLU A 329 -26.80 12.09 7.55
N HIS A 330 -26.13 12.58 8.60
CA HIS A 330 -25.86 14.00 8.79
C HIS A 330 -24.69 14.54 7.96
N PHE A 331 -23.88 13.65 7.40
CA PHE A 331 -22.69 14.01 6.62
C PHE A 331 -22.69 13.35 5.23
N PRO A 332 -23.70 13.60 4.37
CA PRO A 332 -23.87 12.89 3.10
C PRO A 332 -22.70 13.08 2.12
N HIS A 333 -21.91 14.15 2.28
CA HIS A 333 -20.74 14.44 1.43
C HIS A 333 -19.42 13.93 2.03
N LYS A 334 -19.48 13.22 3.16
CA LYS A 334 -18.30 12.60 3.80
C LYS A 334 -18.45 11.09 3.82
N LYS A 335 -17.33 10.39 3.81
CA LYS A 335 -17.27 8.95 4.05
C LYS A 335 -17.08 8.70 5.54
N ILE A 336 -18.01 8.00 6.16
CA ILE A 336 -17.94 7.64 7.57
C ILE A 336 -17.46 6.18 7.65
N ALA A 337 -16.25 5.99 8.15
CA ALA A 337 -15.67 4.65 8.26
C ALA A 337 -15.93 4.05 9.64
N THR A 338 -16.17 2.74 9.68
CA THR A 338 -16.24 1.98 10.93
C THR A 338 -15.49 0.67 10.80
N LEU A 339 -14.94 0.16 11.92
CA LEU A 339 -14.16 -1.06 11.93
C LEU A 339 -15.04 -2.31 11.96
N ALA A 340 -14.73 -3.26 11.10
CA ALA A 340 -15.09 -4.68 11.27
C ALA A 340 -13.89 -5.41 11.90
N TYR A 341 -13.80 -5.37 13.22
CA TYR A 341 -12.64 -5.77 14.00
C TYR A 341 -13.04 -6.42 15.33
N THR A 342 -12.40 -7.50 15.70
CA THR A 342 -12.67 -8.24 16.94
C THR A 342 -14.15 -8.58 17.09
N TYR A 343 -14.89 -7.97 18.03
CA TYR A 343 -16.29 -8.27 18.30
C TYR A 343 -17.27 -7.77 17.22
N THR A 344 -16.88 -6.80 16.38
CA THR A 344 -17.68 -6.30 15.25
C THR A 344 -17.27 -6.90 13.90
N ARG A 345 -16.34 -7.88 13.84
CA ARG A 345 -15.83 -8.44 12.58
C ARG A 345 -16.90 -9.11 11.73
N LYS A 346 -17.81 -9.89 12.38
CA LYS A 346 -18.88 -10.60 11.69
C LYS A 346 -19.91 -9.61 11.15
N ALA A 347 -20.30 -9.74 9.88
CA ALA A 347 -21.34 -8.94 9.28
C ALA A 347 -22.71 -9.15 9.97
N PRO A 348 -23.54 -8.10 10.13
CA PRO A 348 -24.87 -8.22 10.71
C PRO A 348 -25.84 -8.89 9.74
N LEU A 349 -26.92 -9.49 10.29
CA LEU A 349 -27.92 -10.20 9.50
C LEU A 349 -28.91 -9.26 8.80
N HIS A 350 -29.30 -8.18 9.45
CA HIS A 350 -30.41 -7.31 9.00
C HIS A 350 -30.00 -5.87 8.72
N THR A 351 -29.14 -5.31 9.56
CA THR A 351 -28.69 -3.91 9.42
C THR A 351 -27.68 -3.78 8.28
N LYS A 352 -27.92 -2.83 7.36
CA LYS A 352 -26.98 -2.53 6.24
C LYS A 352 -26.30 -1.19 6.46
N PRO A 353 -25.04 -1.04 5.98
CA PRO A 353 -24.37 0.26 5.98
C PRO A 353 -25.14 1.29 5.12
N ALA A 354 -25.21 2.54 5.56
CA ALA A 354 -25.65 3.65 4.73
C ALA A 354 -24.72 3.84 3.52
N SER A 355 -25.19 4.54 2.47
CA SER A 355 -24.49 4.64 1.18
C SER A 355 -23.10 5.28 1.28
N ASN A 356 -22.86 6.11 2.28
CA ASN A 356 -21.59 6.78 2.56
C ASN A 356 -20.80 6.16 3.72
N VAL A 357 -21.23 4.99 4.23
CA VAL A 357 -20.50 4.25 5.25
C VAL A 357 -19.49 3.31 4.59
N VAL A 358 -18.24 3.35 5.07
CA VAL A 358 -17.13 2.48 4.65
C VAL A 358 -16.82 1.47 5.75
N ILE A 359 -16.79 0.22 5.39
CA ILE A 359 -16.41 -0.85 6.32
C ILE A 359 -14.89 -1.06 6.26
N GLN A 360 -14.20 -0.76 7.34
CA GLN A 360 -12.77 -0.96 7.50
C GLN A 360 -12.53 -2.32 8.15
N MET A 361 -12.31 -3.34 7.33
CA MET A 361 -12.15 -4.72 7.79
C MET A 361 -10.70 -5.07 8.06
N CYS A 362 -10.39 -5.44 9.31
CA CYS A 362 -9.05 -5.81 9.73
C CYS A 362 -8.79 -7.30 9.51
N ALA A 363 -7.70 -7.63 8.77
CA ALA A 363 -7.28 -9.00 8.51
C ALA A 363 -6.34 -9.56 9.61
N ILE A 364 -6.44 -9.05 10.84
CA ILE A 364 -5.51 -9.36 11.92
C ILE A 364 -5.48 -10.86 12.29
N GLU A 365 -6.63 -11.52 12.24
CA GLU A 365 -6.71 -12.95 12.54
C GLU A 365 -5.98 -13.79 11.50
N THR A 366 -6.04 -13.41 10.22
CA THR A 366 -5.31 -14.12 9.16
C THR A 366 -3.81 -13.99 9.33
N ALA A 367 -3.35 -12.79 9.70
CA ALA A 367 -1.95 -12.51 9.95
C ALA A 367 -1.41 -13.19 11.21
N ARG A 368 -2.26 -13.44 12.22
CA ARG A 368 -1.91 -14.19 13.43
C ARG A 368 -1.92 -15.70 13.24
N GLN A 369 -2.89 -16.20 12.47
CA GLN A 369 -3.15 -17.63 12.31
C GLN A 369 -2.38 -18.27 11.16
N GLY A 370 -1.70 -17.49 10.31
CA GLY A 370 -0.92 -18.03 9.21
C GLY A 370 -0.89 -17.14 7.98
N ILE A 371 -0.12 -16.08 8.03
CA ILE A 371 0.06 -15.15 6.90
C ILE A 371 0.63 -15.83 5.64
N ASN A 372 1.29 -16.97 5.81
CA ASN A 372 1.84 -17.80 4.75
C ASN A 372 0.83 -18.77 4.09
N PHE A 373 -0.44 -18.68 4.47
CA PHE A 373 -1.51 -19.47 3.85
C PHE A 373 -2.47 -18.55 3.10
N PRO A 374 -2.80 -18.86 1.80
CA PRO A 374 -3.72 -18.03 1.04
C PRO A 374 -5.11 -17.96 1.69
N ILE A 375 -5.66 -16.75 1.83
CA ILE A 375 -6.99 -16.53 2.43
C ILE A 375 -8.08 -17.24 1.62
N ALA A 376 -7.97 -17.21 0.30
CA ALA A 376 -8.98 -17.77 -0.60
C ALA A 376 -9.20 -19.28 -0.41
N THR A 377 -8.15 -20.04 -0.12
CA THR A 377 -8.20 -21.51 -0.20
C THR A 377 -7.94 -22.21 1.14
N SER A 378 -7.24 -21.58 2.07
CA SER A 378 -6.88 -22.22 3.32
C SER A 378 -8.05 -22.34 4.30
N ASN A 379 -8.23 -23.52 4.88
CA ASN A 379 -9.26 -23.76 5.89
C ASN A 379 -9.04 -22.96 7.18
N ILE A 380 -7.79 -22.64 7.50
CA ILE A 380 -7.43 -21.83 8.68
C ILE A 380 -8.07 -20.42 8.63
N HIS A 381 -8.34 -19.90 7.42
CA HIS A 381 -8.94 -18.59 7.20
C HIS A 381 -10.43 -18.64 6.85
N ALA A 382 -11.11 -19.79 7.00
CA ALA A 382 -12.50 -19.96 6.59
C ALA A 382 -13.46 -18.96 7.25
N ALA A 383 -13.25 -18.65 8.53
CA ALA A 383 -14.07 -17.69 9.27
C ALA A 383 -13.90 -16.26 8.73
N PHE A 384 -12.66 -15.80 8.55
CA PHE A 384 -12.39 -14.47 7.96
C PHE A 384 -12.93 -14.37 6.54
N ARG A 385 -12.68 -15.38 5.73
CA ARG A 385 -13.19 -15.45 4.34
C ARG A 385 -14.71 -15.30 4.29
N LYS A 386 -15.42 -16.02 5.18
CA LYS A 386 -16.89 -15.90 5.29
C LYS A 386 -17.30 -14.48 5.67
N ASP A 387 -16.67 -13.89 6.68
CA ASP A 387 -17.01 -12.55 7.14
C ASP A 387 -16.79 -11.49 6.06
N LEU A 388 -15.68 -11.55 5.31
CA LEU A 388 -15.42 -10.63 4.20
C LEU A 388 -16.45 -10.78 3.07
N VAL A 389 -16.79 -12.01 2.69
CA VAL A 389 -17.81 -12.29 1.67
C VAL A 389 -19.19 -11.75 2.11
N ASP A 390 -19.53 -11.90 3.37
CA ASP A 390 -20.83 -11.43 3.88
C ASP A 390 -20.89 -9.89 3.95
N TRP A 391 -19.81 -9.24 4.37
CA TRP A 391 -19.69 -7.78 4.28
C TRP A 391 -19.74 -7.28 2.83
N GLY A 392 -19.10 -7.98 1.90
CA GLY A 392 -19.12 -7.65 0.47
C GLY A 392 -20.50 -7.64 -0.16
N LYS A 393 -21.45 -8.43 0.37
CA LYS A 393 -22.84 -8.47 -0.10
C LYS A 393 -23.68 -7.26 0.32
N ILE A 394 -23.34 -6.61 1.42
CA ILE A 394 -24.15 -5.55 2.02
C ILE A 394 -23.50 -4.16 2.00
N SER A 395 -22.20 -4.08 1.74
CA SER A 395 -21.42 -2.83 1.79
C SER A 395 -21.20 -2.25 0.40
N ASN A 396 -21.26 -0.92 0.30
CA ASN A 396 -20.93 -0.20 -0.94
C ASN A 396 -19.41 -0.07 -1.14
N GLU A 397 -18.67 0.02 -0.03
CA GLU A 397 -17.21 0.19 -0.04
C GLU A 397 -16.59 -0.54 1.15
N ILE A 398 -15.58 -1.35 0.88
CA ILE A 398 -14.77 -2.01 1.90
C ILE A 398 -13.32 -1.58 1.75
N LEU A 399 -12.74 -1.15 2.87
CA LEU A 399 -11.31 -0.99 3.05
C LEU A 399 -10.79 -2.20 3.83
N VAL A 400 -9.82 -2.91 3.29
CA VAL A 400 -9.10 -3.94 4.05
C VAL A 400 -7.87 -3.34 4.71
N TRP A 401 -7.76 -3.52 6.02
CA TRP A 401 -6.53 -3.31 6.77
C TRP A 401 -5.78 -4.64 6.82
N ASP A 402 -4.81 -4.78 5.93
CA ASP A 402 -3.96 -5.96 5.84
C ASP A 402 -2.69 -5.80 6.68
N TYR A 403 -2.11 -6.90 7.14
CA TYR A 403 -0.91 -6.92 7.95
C TYR A 403 0.17 -7.71 7.22
N VAL A 404 1.28 -7.05 6.90
CA VAL A 404 2.32 -7.61 6.02
C VAL A 404 3.72 -7.56 6.66
N VAL A 405 3.76 -7.57 7.99
CA VAL A 405 4.97 -7.43 8.80
C VAL A 405 4.90 -8.32 10.03
N GLN A 406 6.05 -8.67 10.61
CA GLN A 406 6.14 -9.30 11.91
C GLN A 406 6.45 -8.23 12.97
N PHE A 407 5.47 -7.87 13.79
CA PHE A 407 5.56 -6.73 14.71
C PHE A 407 6.57 -6.90 15.84
N GLN A 408 6.75 -8.14 16.32
CA GLN A 408 7.64 -8.38 17.46
C GLN A 408 9.11 -8.47 17.06
N ASN A 409 9.38 -8.85 15.80
CA ASN A 409 10.73 -9.11 15.30
C ASN A 409 10.88 -8.57 13.88
N LEU A 410 10.90 -7.22 13.73
CA LEU A 410 10.87 -6.54 12.43
C LEU A 410 11.99 -6.94 11.48
N VAL A 411 13.15 -7.28 12.01
CA VAL A 411 14.34 -7.69 11.25
C VAL A 411 14.48 -9.20 11.11
N SER A 412 13.56 -10.00 11.65
CA SER A 412 13.60 -11.47 11.50
C SER A 412 13.23 -11.90 10.08
N PRO A 413 13.78 -13.02 9.57
CA PRO A 413 13.33 -13.61 8.31
C PRO A 413 11.80 -13.86 8.32
N PHE A 414 11.09 -13.33 7.32
CA PHE A 414 9.64 -13.34 7.27
C PHE A 414 9.11 -13.65 5.85
N PRO A 415 9.15 -14.91 5.41
CA PRO A 415 8.80 -15.31 4.04
C PRO A 415 7.29 -15.35 3.78
N ASN A 416 6.69 -14.21 3.48
CA ASN A 416 5.27 -14.07 3.17
C ASN A 416 4.97 -13.64 1.72
N PHE A 417 5.96 -13.73 0.82
CA PHE A 417 5.81 -13.25 -0.56
C PHE A 417 4.81 -14.07 -1.37
N SER A 418 4.78 -15.38 -1.18
CA SER A 418 3.96 -16.31 -1.97
C SER A 418 2.45 -16.12 -1.83
N THR A 419 1.96 -15.44 -0.78
CA THR A 419 0.53 -15.24 -0.54
C THR A 419 0.02 -13.84 -0.89
N MET A 420 0.91 -12.87 -1.16
CA MET A 420 0.54 -11.46 -1.35
C MET A 420 -0.44 -11.28 -2.51
N GLN A 421 -0.12 -11.82 -3.68
CA GLN A 421 -0.96 -11.68 -4.86
C GLN A 421 -2.30 -12.40 -4.72
N ASP A 422 -2.30 -13.62 -4.16
CA ASP A 422 -3.52 -14.39 -3.93
C ASP A 422 -4.48 -13.67 -2.98
N ASN A 423 -3.95 -13.06 -1.91
CA ASN A 423 -4.75 -12.33 -0.95
C ASN A 423 -5.34 -11.04 -1.54
N ILE A 424 -4.55 -10.25 -2.29
CA ILE A 424 -5.04 -9.03 -2.96
C ILE A 424 -6.09 -9.38 -4.02
N ASN A 425 -5.89 -10.45 -4.80
CA ASN A 425 -6.88 -10.95 -5.75
C ASN A 425 -8.17 -11.38 -5.04
N PHE A 426 -8.06 -12.06 -3.92
CA PHE A 426 -9.22 -12.44 -3.12
C PHE A 426 -9.99 -11.21 -2.61
N TYR A 427 -9.31 -10.21 -2.09
CA TYR A 427 -9.94 -8.96 -1.64
C TYR A 427 -10.68 -8.27 -2.76
N THR A 428 -10.03 -8.03 -3.89
CA THR A 428 -10.63 -7.32 -5.04
C THR A 428 -11.81 -8.06 -5.67
N ALA A 429 -11.82 -9.39 -5.61
CA ALA A 429 -12.95 -10.21 -6.05
C ALA A 429 -14.19 -10.12 -5.12
N HIS A 430 -14.06 -9.55 -3.91
CA HIS A 430 -15.11 -9.48 -2.92
C HIS A 430 -15.45 -8.03 -2.49
N ASN A 431 -15.54 -7.13 -3.45
CA ASN A 431 -15.96 -5.73 -3.27
C ASN A 431 -15.00 -4.87 -2.42
N VAL A 432 -13.74 -5.26 -2.29
CA VAL A 432 -12.72 -4.42 -1.66
C VAL A 432 -12.16 -3.47 -2.69
N SER A 433 -12.33 -2.17 -2.45
CA SER A 433 -11.85 -1.10 -3.32
C SER A 433 -10.76 -0.22 -2.67
N ALA A 434 -10.44 -0.48 -1.42
CA ALA A 434 -9.42 0.22 -0.67
C ALA A 434 -8.58 -0.78 0.13
N ILE A 435 -7.25 -0.65 0.10
CA ILE A 435 -6.36 -1.55 0.84
C ILE A 435 -5.25 -0.74 1.52
N PHE A 436 -5.13 -0.95 2.83
CA PHE A 436 -4.04 -0.50 3.66
C PHE A 436 -3.17 -1.69 4.07
N CYS A 437 -1.95 -1.75 3.55
CA CYS A 437 -0.97 -2.78 3.93
C CYS A 437 -0.09 -2.23 5.05
N GLN A 438 -0.33 -2.67 6.29
CA GLN A 438 0.49 -2.27 7.42
C GLN A 438 1.82 -3.02 7.40
N GLY A 439 2.87 -2.27 7.10
CA GLY A 439 4.26 -2.72 7.12
C GLY A 439 5.04 -2.10 8.29
N ASN A 440 6.36 -2.01 8.13
CA ASN A 440 7.25 -1.38 9.08
C ASN A 440 7.36 0.13 8.79
N ARG A 441 6.75 0.95 9.63
CA ARG A 441 6.75 2.42 9.51
C ARG A 441 8.11 3.08 9.73
N GLU A 442 9.06 2.34 10.33
CA GLU A 442 10.41 2.82 10.58
C GLU A 442 11.41 2.06 9.70
N LYS A 443 12.62 2.59 9.52
CA LYS A 443 13.67 1.91 8.75
C LYS A 443 13.97 0.52 9.32
N GLY A 444 14.25 -0.46 8.46
CA GLY A 444 14.92 -1.68 8.80
C GLY A 444 14.09 -2.93 8.95
N GLY A 445 12.90 -3.01 8.39
CA GLY A 445 12.22 -4.31 8.21
C GLY A 445 12.99 -5.21 7.23
N GLU A 446 12.97 -6.53 7.46
CA GLU A 446 13.53 -7.50 6.52
C GLU A 446 12.87 -7.34 5.15
N PHE A 447 13.65 -7.14 4.11
CA PHE A 447 13.19 -6.86 2.73
C PHE A 447 12.09 -5.78 2.64
N ALA A 448 12.17 -4.75 3.46
CA ALA A 448 11.13 -3.71 3.53
C ALA A 448 10.91 -3.03 2.17
N GLU A 449 11.96 -2.67 1.45
CA GLU A 449 11.87 -2.02 0.15
C GLU A 449 11.31 -2.97 -0.93
N LEU A 450 11.75 -4.23 -0.98
CA LEU A 450 11.21 -5.23 -1.91
C LEU A 450 9.72 -5.49 -1.63
N ARG A 451 9.38 -5.68 -0.36
CA ARG A 451 7.99 -5.95 0.05
C ARG A 451 7.09 -4.76 -0.26
N GLY A 452 7.56 -3.56 0.04
CA GLY A 452 6.86 -2.32 -0.30
C GLY A 452 6.64 -2.15 -1.80
N TYR A 453 7.68 -2.37 -2.61
CA TYR A 453 7.61 -2.30 -4.07
C TYR A 453 6.59 -3.30 -4.65
N LEU A 454 6.67 -4.57 -4.26
CA LEU A 454 5.76 -5.61 -4.76
C LEU A 454 4.31 -5.34 -4.37
N LEU A 455 4.05 -4.91 -3.14
CA LEU A 455 2.71 -4.53 -2.70
C LEU A 455 2.19 -3.32 -3.50
N ALA A 456 3.01 -2.30 -3.76
CA ALA A 456 2.60 -1.16 -4.56
C ALA A 456 2.22 -1.59 -5.99
N LYS A 457 3.00 -2.48 -6.62
CA LYS A 457 2.67 -3.05 -7.95
C LYS A 457 1.37 -3.83 -7.94
N LEU A 458 1.15 -4.67 -6.93
CA LEU A 458 -0.08 -5.45 -6.77
C LEU A 458 -1.30 -4.58 -6.48
N LEU A 459 -1.16 -3.51 -5.68
CA LEU A 459 -2.27 -2.59 -5.43
C LEU A 459 -2.63 -1.76 -6.67
N TRP A 460 -1.64 -1.45 -7.52
CA TRP A 460 -1.90 -0.82 -8.81
C TRP A 460 -2.56 -1.79 -9.79
N ASN A 461 -1.96 -2.97 -9.97
CA ASN A 461 -2.47 -4.02 -10.85
C ASN A 461 -2.40 -5.40 -10.18
N PRO A 462 -3.49 -5.90 -9.57
CA PRO A 462 -3.51 -7.21 -8.94
C PRO A 462 -3.14 -8.39 -9.85
N GLN A 463 -3.24 -8.18 -11.18
CA GLN A 463 -2.92 -9.18 -12.20
C GLN A 463 -1.52 -9.00 -12.81
N CYS A 464 -0.64 -8.18 -12.22
CA CYS A 464 0.74 -8.05 -12.69
C CYS A 464 1.49 -9.39 -12.54
N ASP A 465 2.49 -9.60 -13.39
CA ASP A 465 3.42 -10.73 -13.22
C ASP A 465 4.36 -10.46 -12.03
N MET A 466 3.92 -10.88 -10.85
CA MET A 466 4.67 -10.65 -9.61
C MET A 466 6.07 -11.27 -9.65
N LYS A 467 6.26 -12.38 -10.38
CA LYS A 467 7.58 -12.99 -10.55
C LYS A 467 8.49 -12.08 -11.36
N GLN A 468 7.98 -11.51 -12.44
CA GLN A 468 8.73 -10.56 -13.26
C GLN A 468 9.04 -9.29 -12.47
N GLU A 469 8.08 -8.74 -11.72
CA GLU A 469 8.30 -7.55 -10.88
C GLU A 469 9.36 -7.81 -9.79
N MET A 470 9.35 -8.99 -9.17
CA MET A 470 10.40 -9.39 -8.23
C MET A 470 11.76 -9.51 -8.91
N ASP A 471 11.85 -10.14 -10.07
CA ASP A 471 13.11 -10.29 -10.84
C ASP A 471 13.67 -8.94 -11.27
N ASP A 472 12.81 -8.03 -11.70
CA ASP A 472 13.18 -6.65 -12.06
C ASP A 472 13.72 -5.88 -10.84
N PHE A 473 13.02 -5.95 -9.71
CA PHE A 473 13.50 -5.34 -8.47
C PHE A 473 14.86 -5.92 -8.03
N LEU A 474 14.98 -7.23 -7.94
CA LEU A 474 16.20 -7.89 -7.45
C LEU A 474 17.40 -7.55 -8.33
N THR A 475 17.19 -7.49 -9.65
CA THR A 475 18.24 -7.11 -10.60
C THR A 475 18.62 -5.63 -10.47
N GLY A 476 17.66 -4.75 -10.41
CA GLY A 476 17.90 -3.31 -10.36
C GLY A 476 18.40 -2.82 -9.01
N TYR A 477 17.90 -3.40 -7.92
CA TYR A 477 18.25 -3.00 -6.56
C TYR A 477 19.54 -3.64 -6.04
N TYR A 478 19.75 -4.94 -6.33
CA TYR A 478 20.91 -5.68 -5.85
C TYR A 478 21.93 -6.02 -6.93
N GLY A 479 21.71 -5.61 -8.20
CA GLY A 479 22.64 -5.86 -9.30
C GLY A 479 22.97 -7.34 -9.45
N LYS A 480 24.27 -7.69 -9.55
CA LYS A 480 24.73 -9.08 -9.67
C LYS A 480 24.43 -9.96 -8.45
N ALA A 481 24.18 -9.36 -7.29
CA ALA A 481 23.79 -10.10 -6.08
C ALA A 481 22.33 -10.58 -6.14
N GLY A 482 21.48 -9.95 -6.98
CA GLY A 482 20.04 -10.24 -7.04
C GLY A 482 19.70 -11.70 -7.27
N ILE A 483 20.49 -12.41 -8.07
CA ILE A 483 20.28 -13.86 -8.32
C ILE A 483 20.44 -14.70 -7.04
N TYR A 484 21.40 -14.36 -6.18
CA TYR A 484 21.65 -15.09 -4.94
C TYR A 484 20.62 -14.73 -3.87
N ILE A 485 20.20 -13.47 -3.80
CA ILE A 485 19.08 -13.04 -2.95
C ILE A 485 17.78 -13.76 -3.35
N LYS A 486 17.53 -13.92 -4.65
CA LYS A 486 16.40 -14.72 -5.15
C LYS A 486 16.45 -16.17 -4.67
N GLN A 487 17.63 -16.80 -4.71
CA GLN A 487 17.81 -18.17 -4.23
C GLN A 487 17.58 -18.26 -2.70
N TYR A 488 18.06 -17.28 -1.94
CA TYR A 488 17.78 -17.19 -0.52
C TYR A 488 16.28 -17.14 -0.23
N ILE A 489 15.54 -16.23 -0.89
CA ILE A 489 14.08 -16.11 -0.72
C ILE A 489 13.38 -17.42 -1.07
N ALA A 490 13.73 -18.04 -2.20
CA ALA A 490 13.13 -19.29 -2.66
C ALA A 490 13.41 -20.47 -1.70
N ASP A 491 14.65 -20.59 -1.20
CA ASP A 491 15.04 -21.61 -0.23
C ASP A 491 14.27 -21.45 1.09
N MET A 492 14.14 -20.20 1.56
CA MET A 492 13.42 -19.88 2.79
C MET A 492 11.92 -20.20 2.68
N GLU A 493 11.27 -19.81 1.58
CA GLU A 493 9.85 -20.13 1.32
C GLU A 493 9.64 -21.65 1.17
N GLN A 494 10.55 -22.35 0.50
CA GLN A 494 10.48 -23.80 0.37
C GLN A 494 10.64 -24.50 1.72
N ALA A 495 11.56 -24.03 2.56
CA ALA A 495 11.77 -24.57 3.90
C ALA A 495 10.54 -24.32 4.80
N LEU A 496 9.94 -23.13 4.73
CA LEU A 496 8.69 -22.82 5.44
C LEU A 496 7.55 -23.75 4.99
N LYS A 497 7.37 -23.91 3.69
CA LYS A 497 6.33 -24.79 3.12
C LYS A 497 6.54 -26.25 3.55
N LYS A 498 7.79 -26.74 3.55
CA LYS A 498 8.15 -28.10 3.96
C LYS A 498 7.86 -28.35 5.44
N SER A 499 8.14 -27.37 6.29
CA SER A 499 7.90 -27.47 7.75
C SER A 499 6.41 -27.41 8.10
N LYS A 500 5.55 -26.93 7.19
CA LYS A 500 4.12 -26.65 7.44
C LYS A 500 3.89 -25.71 8.64
N ALA A 501 4.90 -24.93 9.01
CA ALA A 501 4.83 -24.02 10.13
C ALA A 501 3.91 -22.85 9.83
N ILE A 502 3.27 -22.33 10.88
CA ILE A 502 2.42 -21.15 10.82
C ILE A 502 3.28 -19.92 11.03
N LEU A 503 3.34 -19.05 10.03
CA LEU A 503 3.99 -17.75 10.15
C LEU A 503 2.99 -16.74 10.70
N SER A 504 3.30 -16.15 11.85
CA SER A 504 2.43 -15.19 12.54
C SER A 504 3.06 -13.81 12.60
N MET A 505 2.24 -12.76 12.49
CA MET A 505 2.70 -11.38 12.70
C MET A 505 3.20 -11.12 14.13
N ASP A 506 2.73 -11.90 15.11
CA ASP A 506 3.15 -11.87 16.52
C ASP A 506 4.16 -13.01 16.83
N GLY A 507 4.73 -13.65 15.81
CA GLY A 507 5.59 -14.82 15.96
C GLY A 507 6.95 -14.50 16.57
N ASP A 508 7.61 -15.57 17.03
CA ASP A 508 8.98 -15.54 17.52
C ASP A 508 9.86 -16.48 16.68
N PRO A 509 11.11 -16.11 16.30
CA PRO A 509 12.04 -16.99 15.61
C PRO A 509 12.19 -18.36 16.24
N GLU A 510 12.11 -18.46 17.57
CA GLU A 510 12.27 -19.74 18.28
C GLU A 510 11.21 -20.77 17.91
N THR A 511 10.00 -20.34 17.57
CA THR A 511 8.94 -21.27 17.12
C THR A 511 9.27 -21.97 15.79
N HIS A 512 10.29 -21.48 15.08
CA HIS A 512 10.71 -21.97 13.77
C HIS A 512 12.10 -22.65 13.80
N ARG A 513 12.64 -22.90 15.00
CA ARG A 513 13.94 -23.54 15.22
C ARG A 513 14.10 -24.89 14.49
N GLU A 514 13.05 -25.71 14.47
CA GLU A 514 13.04 -27.01 13.77
C GLU A 514 12.47 -26.91 12.34
N GLY A 515 12.18 -25.67 11.87
CA GLY A 515 11.60 -25.38 10.57
C GLY A 515 12.53 -24.61 9.64
N TYR A 516 12.02 -23.54 9.06
CA TYR A 516 12.76 -22.73 8.11
C TYR A 516 13.91 -21.91 8.73
N LEU A 517 14.00 -21.86 10.05
CA LEU A 517 15.12 -21.28 10.79
C LEU A 517 16.00 -22.34 11.47
N SER A 518 15.93 -23.62 11.04
CA SER A 518 16.83 -24.64 11.57
C SER A 518 18.29 -24.30 11.28
N LYS A 519 19.21 -24.90 12.05
CA LYS A 519 20.64 -24.65 11.91
C LYS A 519 21.12 -24.91 10.48
N GLU A 520 20.64 -26.00 9.86
CA GLU A 520 20.96 -26.36 8.47
C GLU A 520 20.43 -25.32 7.47
N CYS A 521 19.23 -24.77 7.72
CA CYS A 521 18.68 -23.70 6.89
C CYS A 521 19.51 -22.42 7.02
N ILE A 522 19.85 -22.02 8.24
CA ILE A 522 20.67 -20.83 8.50
C ILE A 522 22.03 -20.93 7.80
N GLU A 523 22.70 -22.10 7.85
CA GLU A 523 23.98 -22.26 7.15
C GLU A 523 23.84 -22.14 5.62
N ARG A 524 22.76 -22.67 5.03
CA ARG A 524 22.49 -22.46 3.60
C ARG A 524 22.19 -20.98 3.28
N TYR A 525 21.45 -20.29 4.13
CA TYR A 525 21.15 -18.87 3.94
C TYR A 525 22.40 -18.00 4.02
N LYS A 526 23.31 -18.29 4.95
CA LYS A 526 24.63 -17.64 5.03
C LYS A 526 25.41 -17.81 3.73
N HIS A 527 25.43 -19.04 3.18
CA HIS A 527 26.09 -19.31 1.91
C HIS A 527 25.55 -18.45 0.77
N TRP A 528 24.21 -18.28 0.66
CA TRP A 528 23.63 -17.40 -0.35
C TRP A 528 24.07 -15.95 -0.18
N PHE A 529 24.16 -15.45 1.05
CA PHE A 529 24.65 -14.09 1.30
C PHE A 529 26.16 -13.97 1.05
N ASP A 530 26.97 -14.98 1.34
CA ASP A 530 28.39 -14.97 0.98
C ASP A 530 28.61 -14.85 -0.53
N LEU A 531 27.83 -15.59 -1.32
CA LEU A 531 27.84 -15.46 -2.78
C LEU A 531 27.35 -14.08 -3.24
N ALA A 532 26.28 -13.55 -2.62
CA ALA A 532 25.73 -12.24 -2.94
C ALA A 532 26.74 -11.12 -2.68
N GLU A 533 27.37 -11.10 -1.51
CA GLU A 533 28.38 -10.09 -1.15
C GLU A 533 29.61 -10.17 -2.06
N ASN A 534 30.10 -11.38 -2.36
CA ASN A 534 31.22 -11.59 -3.28
C ASN A 534 30.92 -11.08 -4.69
N ALA A 535 29.70 -11.27 -5.20
CA ALA A 535 29.29 -10.83 -6.53
C ALA A 535 29.29 -9.31 -6.70
N VAL A 536 29.21 -8.55 -5.62
CA VAL A 536 29.14 -7.09 -5.60
C VAL A 536 30.24 -6.44 -4.73
N ALA A 537 31.30 -7.17 -4.41
CA ALA A 537 32.38 -6.70 -3.54
C ALA A 537 33.00 -5.36 -3.97
N ASN A 538 33.00 -5.08 -5.29
CA ASN A 538 33.50 -3.83 -5.88
C ASN A 538 32.42 -2.76 -6.06
N GLN A 539 31.21 -2.94 -5.52
CA GLN A 539 30.09 -2.03 -5.63
C GLN A 539 29.60 -1.64 -4.22
N PRO A 540 30.21 -0.66 -3.55
CA PRO A 540 30.01 -0.39 -2.13
C PRO A 540 28.54 -0.13 -1.77
N ASP A 541 27.81 0.61 -2.60
CA ASP A 541 26.39 0.91 -2.34
C ASP A 541 25.51 -0.33 -2.44
N VAL A 542 25.79 -1.22 -3.40
CA VAL A 542 25.05 -2.48 -3.54
C VAL A 542 25.40 -3.44 -2.41
N LEU A 543 26.70 -3.52 -2.08
CA LEU A 543 27.20 -4.34 -0.97
C LEU A 543 26.56 -3.92 0.37
N LYS A 544 26.43 -2.61 0.61
CA LYS A 544 25.73 -2.07 1.79
C LYS A 544 24.30 -2.59 1.86
N ARG A 545 23.54 -2.56 0.74
CA ARG A 545 22.16 -3.06 0.68
C ARG A 545 22.10 -4.57 0.95
N VAL A 546 23.01 -5.36 0.36
CA VAL A 546 23.08 -6.82 0.60
C VAL A 546 23.35 -7.12 2.08
N ARG A 547 24.31 -6.43 2.70
CA ARG A 547 24.64 -6.59 4.12
C ARG A 547 23.50 -6.20 5.05
N LYS A 548 22.71 -5.19 4.67
CA LYS A 548 21.51 -4.81 5.39
C LYS A 548 20.51 -5.99 5.47
N GLU A 549 20.26 -6.67 4.37
CA GLU A 549 19.35 -7.84 4.37
C GLU A 549 19.94 -9.04 5.14
N ARG A 550 21.26 -9.21 5.14
CA ARG A 550 21.93 -10.25 5.94
C ARG A 550 21.67 -10.12 7.44
N MET A 551 21.36 -8.91 7.93
CA MET A 551 21.02 -8.68 9.34
C MET A 551 19.91 -9.63 9.84
N ALA A 552 18.98 -10.02 8.97
CA ALA A 552 17.89 -10.92 9.33
C ALA A 552 18.42 -12.31 9.78
N ILE A 553 19.42 -12.84 9.08
CA ILE A 553 20.03 -14.13 9.45
C ILE A 553 20.86 -13.99 10.73
N MET A 554 21.61 -12.90 10.85
CA MET A 554 22.41 -12.61 12.05
C MET A 554 21.50 -12.52 13.28
N TYR A 555 20.38 -11.81 13.15
CA TYR A 555 19.36 -11.68 14.20
C TYR A 555 18.79 -13.07 14.59
N ALA A 556 18.40 -13.88 13.59
CA ALA A 556 17.89 -15.22 13.83
C ALA A 556 18.92 -16.12 14.53
N GLN A 557 20.20 -16.09 14.14
CA GLN A 557 21.27 -16.85 14.80
C GLN A 557 21.44 -16.48 16.27
N ILE A 558 21.41 -15.18 16.59
CA ILE A 558 21.50 -14.69 17.98
C ILE A 558 20.29 -15.17 18.77
N ARG A 559 19.07 -14.98 18.26
CA ARG A 559 17.82 -15.36 18.93
C ARG A 559 17.70 -16.88 19.17
N LEU A 560 18.22 -17.68 18.24
CA LEU A 560 18.18 -19.14 18.31
C LEU A 560 19.39 -19.75 19.04
N GLU A 561 20.28 -18.92 19.52
CA GLU A 561 21.50 -19.32 20.24
C GLU A 561 22.41 -20.27 19.41
N TYR A 562 22.46 -20.07 18.09
CA TYR A 562 23.33 -20.84 17.23
C TYR A 562 24.79 -20.34 17.29
N GLY A 563 25.74 -21.28 17.37
CA GLY A 563 27.15 -21.00 17.57
C GLY A 563 27.56 -20.88 19.03
N THR A 564 28.84 -20.64 19.29
CA THR A 564 29.40 -20.42 20.62
C THR A 564 29.00 -19.04 21.16
N SER A 565 29.12 -18.83 22.47
CA SER A 565 28.86 -17.52 23.09
C SER A 565 29.74 -16.41 22.51
N GLU A 566 31.00 -16.72 22.18
CA GLU A 566 31.93 -15.76 21.60
C GLU A 566 31.54 -15.40 20.16
N GLU A 567 31.16 -16.37 19.35
CA GLU A 567 30.64 -16.12 17.98
C GLU A 567 29.37 -15.27 18.02
N ARG A 568 28.45 -15.51 18.96
CA ARG A 568 27.22 -14.70 19.09
C ARG A 568 27.52 -13.26 19.53
N LYS A 569 28.51 -13.05 20.40
CA LYS A 569 28.96 -11.68 20.79
C LYS A 569 29.53 -10.92 19.60
N GLN A 570 30.38 -11.57 18.81
CA GLN A 570 30.93 -10.97 17.58
C GLN A 570 29.82 -10.66 16.57
N LEU A 571 28.87 -11.58 16.40
CA LEU A 571 27.72 -11.41 15.51
C LEU A 571 26.82 -10.25 15.98
N LEU A 572 26.58 -10.10 17.28
CA LEU A 572 25.84 -8.98 17.83
C LEU A 572 26.56 -7.65 17.59
N ALA A 573 27.86 -7.58 17.77
CA ALA A 573 28.64 -6.36 17.48
C ALA A 573 28.52 -5.96 16.00
N GLN A 574 28.57 -6.93 15.08
CA GLN A 574 28.36 -6.68 13.65
C GLN A 574 26.93 -6.25 13.33
N LEU A 575 25.93 -6.88 13.96
CA LEU A 575 24.51 -6.49 13.80
C LEU A 575 24.27 -5.04 14.23
N ILE A 576 24.85 -4.64 15.37
CA ILE A 576 24.79 -3.27 15.90
C ILE A 576 25.42 -2.30 14.90
N GLN A 577 26.63 -2.59 14.43
CA GLN A 577 27.31 -1.74 13.44
C GLN A 577 26.46 -1.56 12.18
N LEU A 578 25.92 -2.66 11.61
CA LEU A 578 25.05 -2.59 10.43
C LEU A 578 23.76 -1.80 10.69
N ALA A 579 23.19 -1.92 11.88
CA ALA A 579 22.01 -1.16 12.28
C ALA A 579 22.31 0.35 12.31
N GLU A 580 23.43 0.76 12.88
CA GLU A 580 23.89 2.16 12.91
C GLU A 580 24.19 2.70 11.51
N GLU A 581 24.91 1.96 10.68
CA GLU A 581 25.23 2.33 9.29
C GLU A 581 23.99 2.54 8.42
N ASN A 582 22.87 1.88 8.75
CA ASN A 582 21.60 1.94 8.01
C ASN A 582 20.50 2.74 8.73
N ASP A 583 20.80 3.42 9.84
CA ASP A 583 19.84 4.18 10.66
C ASP A 583 18.64 3.31 11.10
N ILE A 584 18.93 2.03 11.48
CA ILE A 584 17.93 1.07 11.96
C ILE A 584 17.98 1.09 13.49
N TRP A 585 16.92 1.57 14.11
CA TRP A 585 16.84 1.70 15.56
C TRP A 585 15.64 0.96 16.18
N MET A 586 14.71 0.45 15.34
CA MET A 586 13.52 -0.27 15.76
C MET A 586 13.59 -1.73 15.34
N PHE A 587 13.69 -2.64 16.29
CA PHE A 587 13.67 -4.09 16.06
C PHE A 587 12.34 -4.73 16.42
N SER A 588 11.51 -4.04 17.19
CA SER A 588 10.17 -4.48 17.60
C SER A 588 9.22 -3.28 17.72
N GLU A 589 8.02 -3.39 17.16
CA GLU A 589 6.99 -2.37 17.36
C GLU A 589 6.33 -2.47 18.74
N VAL A 590 6.22 -3.68 19.29
CA VAL A 590 5.52 -3.95 20.54
C VAL A 590 6.27 -3.35 21.74
N GLU A 591 7.58 -3.41 21.76
CA GLU A 591 8.39 -2.83 22.84
C GLU A 591 8.32 -1.31 22.88
N ASN A 592 8.09 -0.67 21.72
CA ASN A 592 7.98 0.78 21.61
C ASN A 592 6.64 1.34 22.08
N ARG A 593 5.58 0.52 22.10
CA ARG A 593 4.27 0.96 22.61
C ARG A 593 4.27 1.31 24.09
N LYS A 594 5.22 0.76 24.85
CA LYS A 594 5.33 0.99 26.30
C LYS A 594 6.07 2.27 26.67
N ASP A 595 6.75 2.89 25.72
CA ASP A 595 7.50 4.11 25.94
C ASP A 595 7.13 5.17 24.90
N GLN A 596 6.33 6.15 25.33
CA GLN A 596 5.84 7.24 24.47
C GLN A 596 6.82 8.43 24.38
N SER A 597 8.04 8.31 24.96
CA SER A 597 9.00 9.42 25.02
C SER A 597 9.59 9.82 23.66
N GLY A 598 9.51 8.94 22.65
CA GLY A 598 10.08 9.17 21.31
C GLY A 598 11.61 9.26 21.27
N ASN A 599 12.28 8.90 22.36
CA ASN A 599 13.74 8.93 22.44
C ASN A 599 14.35 7.69 21.77
N ARG A 600 14.84 7.86 20.53
CA ARG A 600 15.47 6.81 19.72
C ARG A 600 16.60 6.10 20.45
N GLU A 601 17.46 6.84 21.14
CA GLU A 601 18.62 6.28 21.84
C GLU A 601 18.21 5.37 23.00
N MET A 602 17.17 5.74 23.73
CA MET A 602 16.66 4.93 24.83
C MET A 602 16.04 3.63 24.37
N PHE A 603 15.32 3.62 23.24
CA PHE A 603 14.78 2.41 22.62
C PHE A 603 15.88 1.46 22.16
N TYR A 604 16.88 2.00 21.49
CA TYR A 604 18.03 1.26 21.03
C TYR A 604 18.79 0.61 22.20
N GLN A 605 19.11 1.38 23.23
CA GLN A 605 19.80 0.89 24.42
C GLN A 605 19.00 -0.19 25.16
N LYS A 606 17.70 -0.02 25.30
CA LYS A 606 16.83 -1.00 25.96
C LYS A 606 16.77 -2.32 25.18
N TYR A 607 16.66 -2.25 23.86
CA TYR A 607 16.65 -3.45 23.03
C TYR A 607 18.01 -4.14 23.01
N MET A 608 19.10 -3.39 22.93
CA MET A 608 20.46 -3.95 23.01
C MET A 608 20.73 -4.58 24.37
N ASN A 609 20.23 -4.02 25.46
CA ASN A 609 20.29 -4.65 26.78
C ASN A 609 19.49 -5.96 26.81
N THR A 610 18.34 -6.03 26.13
CA THR A 610 17.55 -7.27 26.02
C THR A 610 18.32 -8.33 25.23
N LEU A 611 18.93 -7.99 24.09
CA LEU A 611 19.78 -8.91 23.33
C LEU A 611 21.03 -9.33 24.11
N ASN A 612 21.69 -8.43 24.80
CA ASN A 612 22.82 -8.73 25.68
C ASN A 612 22.43 -9.69 26.82
N ASN A 613 21.26 -9.51 27.42
CA ASN A 613 20.76 -10.38 28.48
C ASN A 613 20.43 -11.80 27.98
N VAL A 614 19.99 -11.94 26.74
CA VAL A 614 19.83 -13.26 26.08
C VAL A 614 21.18 -13.93 25.84
N LEU A 615 22.26 -13.14 25.64
CA LEU A 615 23.60 -13.67 25.42
C LEU A 615 24.34 -14.04 26.71
N ILE A 616 23.89 -13.52 27.86
CA ILE A 616 24.51 -13.77 29.18
C ILE A 616 23.91 -15.01 29.88
N LYS A 617 22.73 -15.45 29.47
CA LYS A 617 22.13 -16.73 29.90
C LYS A 617 22.73 -17.90 29.09
#